data_c09527847b26995775830e9a92c4d431
#
_entry.id   c09527847b26995775830e9a92c4d431
#
_cell.length_a   1.000
_cell.length_b   1.000
_cell.length_c   1.000
_cell.angle_alpha   90.00
_cell.angle_beta   90.00
_cell.angle_gamma   90.00
#
_symmetry.space_group_name_H-M   'P 1'
#
loop_
_entity.id
_entity.type
_entity.pdbx_description
1 polymer ?
#
loop_
_entity_poly.entity_id
_entity_poly.type
_entity_poly.pdbx_seq_one_letter_code
_entity_poly.pdbx_strand_id
1 'polypeptide(L)'
;GWQLALIIILTNLFKYPFFRFSAHYTLDTGKSLIEGYAEKSRVYLWVFLILCIASATINAGAVAIVTAAIVKMAIPSLTFDAGMVSVMIMVSCLLILASGRYKALDNVSKIIIVSLTIATVAAAAVAMSRGMQMKPDFIEPTPWTLAGLGFLIALMGWMPAPIEISAINSLWVTEKQRINPSSYRDGIFDFNVGYITSAILAVVFLALGAYVQYGNGEEVQMAGGKYVGQLINM
;
A
#
# COMPACT_ATOMS: atom_id res chain seq x y z
N GLY A 1 -13.89 11.63 6.18
CA GLY A 1 -13.38 12.96 6.26
C GLY A 1 -12.14 13.10 7.12
N TRP A 2 -11.82 14.29 7.49
CA TRP A 2 -10.62 14.64 8.25
C TRP A 2 -10.51 13.97 9.64
N GLN A 3 -11.62 13.46 10.19
CA GLN A 3 -11.62 12.69 11.45
C GLN A 3 -10.66 11.50 11.44
N LEU A 4 -10.35 10.95 10.27
CA LEU A 4 -9.40 9.82 10.12
C LEU A 4 -7.93 10.25 10.12
N ALA A 5 -7.61 11.54 9.98
CA ALA A 5 -6.24 12.03 9.89
C ALA A 5 -5.41 11.64 11.12
N LEU A 6 -5.98 11.79 12.31
CA LEU A 6 -5.32 11.43 13.56
C LEU A 6 -4.98 9.94 13.61
N ILE A 7 -5.92 9.07 13.23
CA ILE A 7 -5.67 7.61 13.19
C ILE A 7 -4.57 7.28 12.22
N ILE A 8 -4.58 7.88 11.02
CA ILE A 8 -3.56 7.63 10.00
C ILE A 8 -2.17 8.02 10.53
N ILE A 9 -2.06 9.21 11.13
CA ILE A 9 -0.79 9.70 11.69
C ILE A 9 -0.33 8.81 12.85
N LEU A 10 -1.21 8.52 13.82
CA LEU A 10 -0.86 7.69 14.96
C LEU A 10 -0.49 6.26 14.55
N THR A 11 -1.21 5.66 13.61
CA THR A 11 -0.91 4.31 13.13
C THR A 11 0.48 4.25 12.48
N ASN A 12 0.81 5.23 11.64
CA ASN A 12 2.14 5.32 11.04
C ASN A 12 3.22 5.52 12.11
N LEU A 13 2.96 6.38 13.09
CA LEU A 13 3.91 6.63 14.18
C LEU A 13 4.16 5.37 15.04
N PHE A 14 3.09 4.66 15.42
CA PHE A 14 3.20 3.44 16.23
C PHE A 14 3.81 2.25 15.47
N LYS A 15 3.58 2.14 14.17
CA LYS A 15 4.17 1.06 13.35
C LYS A 15 5.61 1.35 12.91
N TYR A 16 6.06 2.61 12.92
CA TYR A 16 7.40 2.99 12.51
C TYR A 16 8.54 2.15 13.15
N PRO A 17 8.59 1.96 14.47
CA PRO A 17 9.68 1.19 15.06
C PRO A 17 9.70 -0.27 14.60
N PHE A 18 8.55 -0.88 14.35
CA PHE A 18 8.46 -2.26 13.88
C PHE A 18 8.98 -2.42 12.44
N PHE A 19 8.62 -1.51 11.55
CA PHE A 19 9.14 -1.52 10.18
C PHE A 19 10.61 -1.13 10.12
N ARG A 20 11.04 -0.15 10.92
CA ARG A 20 12.44 0.25 11.03
C ARG A 20 13.32 -0.87 11.56
N PHE A 21 12.80 -1.67 12.49
CA PHE A 21 13.53 -2.83 13.02
C PHE A 21 13.91 -3.81 11.91
N SER A 22 13.06 -4.03 10.93
CA SER A 22 13.34 -4.87 9.76
C SER A 22 14.59 -4.41 9.01
N ALA A 23 14.63 -3.12 8.64
CA ALA A 23 15.78 -2.54 7.96
C ALA A 23 17.04 -2.57 8.84
N HIS A 24 16.91 -2.20 10.12
CA HIS A 24 17.99 -2.22 11.10
C HIS A 24 18.60 -3.62 11.22
N TYR A 25 17.77 -4.62 11.48
CA TYR A 25 18.21 -6.00 11.64
C TYR A 25 18.99 -6.49 10.41
N THR A 26 18.45 -6.24 9.23
CA THR A 26 19.06 -6.70 7.97
C THR A 26 20.38 -5.99 7.67
N LEU A 27 20.45 -4.68 7.89
CA LEU A 27 21.67 -3.92 7.64
C LEU A 27 22.79 -4.24 8.65
N ASP A 28 22.41 -4.60 9.88
CA ASP A 28 23.36 -4.91 10.95
C ASP A 28 23.89 -6.35 10.87
N THR A 29 23.00 -7.30 10.59
CA THR A 29 23.33 -8.74 10.58
C THR A 29 23.64 -9.29 9.19
N GLY A 30 23.27 -8.61 8.12
CA GLY A 30 23.31 -9.13 6.76
C GLY A 30 22.27 -10.21 6.45
N LYS A 31 21.35 -10.49 7.38
CA LYS A 31 20.33 -11.54 7.29
C LYS A 31 18.94 -10.94 7.14
N SER A 32 18.06 -11.65 6.45
CA SER A 32 16.65 -11.29 6.40
C SER A 32 15.94 -11.60 7.72
N LEU A 33 14.78 -10.97 7.97
CA LEU A 33 13.95 -11.31 9.13
C LEU A 33 13.51 -12.77 9.13
N ILE A 34 13.29 -13.36 7.95
CA ILE A 34 12.89 -14.77 7.82
C ILE A 34 14.00 -15.69 8.32
N GLU A 35 15.26 -15.39 7.97
CA GLU A 35 16.43 -16.11 8.50
C GLU A 35 16.53 -15.94 10.00
N GLY A 36 16.32 -14.72 10.54
CA GLY A 36 16.30 -14.47 11.97
C GLY A 36 15.22 -15.26 12.73
N TYR A 37 14.02 -15.38 12.16
CA TYR A 37 12.97 -16.20 12.73
C TYR A 37 13.33 -17.69 12.73
N ALA A 38 13.92 -18.18 11.62
CA ALA A 38 14.36 -19.57 11.50
C ALA A 38 15.46 -19.92 12.51
N GLU A 39 16.43 -19.03 12.71
CA GLU A 39 17.51 -19.20 13.70
C GLU A 39 17.00 -19.22 15.14
N LYS A 40 16.01 -18.40 15.44
CA LYS A 40 15.46 -18.33 16.79
C LYS A 40 14.64 -19.58 17.14
N SER A 41 13.72 -19.99 16.26
CA SER A 41 12.95 -21.25 16.41
C SER A 41 12.16 -21.53 15.14
N ARG A 42 12.05 -22.82 14.78
CA ARG A 42 11.16 -23.27 13.69
C ARG A 42 9.70 -22.91 13.93
N VAL A 43 9.27 -22.80 15.21
CA VAL A 43 7.90 -22.42 15.54
C VAL A 43 7.60 -21.00 15.06
N TYR A 44 8.50 -20.02 15.29
CA TYR A 44 8.31 -18.66 14.81
C TYR A 44 8.23 -18.59 13.28
N LEU A 45 9.05 -19.38 12.58
CA LEU A 45 9.02 -19.47 11.13
C LEU A 45 7.67 -20.00 10.63
N TRP A 46 7.13 -21.07 11.23
CA TRP A 46 5.85 -21.64 10.82
C TRP A 46 4.68 -20.70 11.11
N VAL A 47 4.66 -20.08 12.31
CA VAL A 47 3.62 -19.08 12.63
C VAL A 47 3.66 -17.92 11.63
N PHE A 48 4.85 -17.41 11.33
CA PHE A 48 4.99 -16.34 10.37
C PHE A 48 4.55 -16.78 8.97
N LEU A 49 4.92 -17.98 8.52
CA LEU A 49 4.51 -18.52 7.21
C LEU A 49 2.98 -18.62 7.09
N ILE A 50 2.29 -19.13 8.12
CA ILE A 50 0.82 -19.22 8.12
C ILE A 50 0.19 -17.82 8.02
N LEU A 51 0.68 -16.87 8.81
CA LEU A 51 0.23 -15.47 8.74
C LEU A 51 0.48 -14.86 7.35
N CYS A 52 1.65 -15.09 6.78
CA CYS A 52 1.97 -14.61 5.43
C CYS A 52 1.05 -15.21 4.36
N ILE A 53 0.80 -16.51 4.39
CA ILE A 53 -0.07 -17.16 3.40
C ILE A 53 -1.49 -16.57 3.48
N ALA A 54 -2.02 -16.42 4.70
CA ALA A 54 -3.37 -15.85 4.89
C ALA A 54 -3.42 -14.38 4.43
N SER A 55 -2.51 -13.54 4.91
CA SER A 55 -2.49 -12.11 4.60
C SER A 55 -2.17 -11.84 3.13
N ALA A 56 -1.13 -12.48 2.58
CA ALA A 56 -0.72 -12.28 1.20
C ALA A 56 -1.78 -12.74 0.19
N THR A 57 -2.49 -13.83 0.48
CA THR A 57 -3.57 -14.32 -0.40
C THR A 57 -4.71 -13.30 -0.47
N ILE A 58 -5.14 -12.77 0.69
CA ILE A 58 -6.20 -11.75 0.75
C ILE A 58 -5.75 -10.48 0.05
N ASN A 59 -4.54 -10.00 0.34
CA ASN A 59 -4.00 -8.77 -0.23
C ASN A 59 -3.78 -8.88 -1.73
N ALA A 60 -3.15 -9.96 -2.20
CA ALA A 60 -2.91 -10.18 -3.63
C ALA A 60 -4.21 -10.29 -4.42
N GLY A 61 -5.21 -11.00 -3.88
CA GLY A 61 -6.52 -11.10 -4.51
C GLY A 61 -7.23 -9.76 -4.63
N ALA A 62 -7.27 -8.98 -3.55
CA ALA A 62 -7.89 -7.66 -3.54
C ALA A 62 -7.22 -6.70 -4.55
N VAL A 63 -5.89 -6.63 -4.54
CA VAL A 63 -5.12 -5.78 -5.46
C VAL A 63 -5.30 -6.23 -6.91
N ALA A 64 -5.30 -7.54 -7.18
CA ALA A 64 -5.48 -8.07 -8.53
C ALA A 64 -6.85 -7.71 -9.10
N ILE A 65 -7.93 -7.80 -8.31
CA ILE A 65 -9.29 -7.43 -8.74
C ILE A 65 -9.38 -5.94 -9.07
N VAL A 66 -8.83 -5.07 -8.20
CA VAL A 66 -8.82 -3.62 -8.45
C VAL A 66 -8.00 -3.30 -9.70
N THR A 67 -6.82 -3.92 -9.86
CA THR A 67 -5.98 -3.73 -11.05
C THR A 67 -6.69 -4.19 -12.33
N ALA A 68 -7.38 -5.34 -12.28
CA ALA A 68 -8.17 -5.83 -13.42
C ALA A 68 -9.29 -4.86 -13.80
N ALA A 69 -9.95 -4.25 -12.82
CA ALA A 69 -10.97 -3.24 -13.07
C ALA A 69 -10.38 -2.00 -13.78
N ILE A 70 -9.21 -1.51 -13.33
CA ILE A 70 -8.50 -0.41 -13.98
C ILE A 70 -8.11 -0.76 -15.42
N VAL A 71 -7.54 -1.96 -15.64
CA VAL A 71 -7.17 -2.43 -16.99
C VAL A 71 -8.37 -2.49 -17.92
N LYS A 72 -9.50 -3.01 -17.46
CA LYS A 72 -10.73 -3.06 -18.25
C LYS A 72 -11.29 -1.68 -18.60
N MET A 73 -11.12 -0.69 -17.73
CA MET A 73 -11.50 0.68 -18.01
C MET A 73 -10.55 1.35 -19.02
N ALA A 74 -9.25 1.07 -18.90
CA ALA A 74 -8.24 1.58 -19.83
C ALA A 74 -8.36 0.95 -21.23
N ILE A 75 -8.83 -0.31 -21.30
CA ILE A 75 -8.97 -1.07 -22.55
C ILE A 75 -10.42 -1.62 -22.64
N PRO A 76 -11.41 -0.78 -23.02
CA PRO A 76 -12.82 -1.22 -23.05
C PRO A 76 -13.10 -2.37 -24.04
N SER A 77 -12.23 -2.56 -25.04
CA SER A 77 -12.32 -3.67 -26.00
C SER A 77 -11.97 -5.04 -25.41
N LEU A 78 -11.49 -5.09 -24.17
CA LEU A 78 -11.13 -6.36 -23.52
C LEU A 78 -12.40 -7.13 -23.12
N THR A 79 -12.68 -8.23 -23.83
CA THR A 79 -13.89 -9.04 -23.66
C THR A 79 -13.86 -9.97 -22.46
N PHE A 80 -12.68 -10.20 -21.87
CA PHE A 80 -12.51 -11.07 -20.70
C PHE A 80 -13.19 -10.50 -19.45
N ASP A 81 -13.69 -11.36 -18.59
CA ASP A 81 -14.22 -10.95 -17.30
C ASP A 81 -13.09 -10.48 -16.35
N ALA A 82 -13.44 -9.76 -15.28
CA ALA A 82 -12.46 -9.21 -14.34
C ALA A 82 -11.64 -10.29 -13.63
N GLY A 83 -12.24 -11.46 -13.37
CA GLY A 83 -11.55 -12.59 -12.75
C GLY A 83 -10.44 -13.14 -13.67
N MET A 84 -10.74 -13.34 -14.95
CA MET A 84 -9.75 -13.81 -15.91
C MET A 84 -8.60 -12.81 -16.10
N VAL A 85 -8.91 -11.51 -16.17
CA VAL A 85 -7.89 -10.45 -16.24
C VAL A 85 -7.02 -10.45 -14.97
N SER A 86 -7.61 -10.65 -13.79
CA SER A 86 -6.85 -10.76 -12.53
C SER A 86 -5.87 -11.93 -12.56
N VAL A 87 -6.32 -13.11 -13.03
CA VAL A 87 -5.44 -14.29 -13.17
C VAL A 87 -4.31 -14.02 -14.15
N MET A 88 -4.58 -13.40 -15.30
CA MET A 88 -3.56 -13.04 -16.28
C MET A 88 -2.51 -12.10 -15.69
N ILE A 89 -2.93 -11.09 -14.90
CA ILE A 89 -2.03 -10.17 -14.21
C ILE A 89 -1.16 -10.94 -13.21
N MET A 90 -1.76 -11.79 -12.37
CA MET A 90 -1.01 -12.56 -11.37
C MET A 90 0.01 -13.50 -12.03
N VAL A 91 -0.37 -14.20 -13.10
CA VAL A 91 0.55 -15.06 -13.85
C VAL A 91 1.69 -14.24 -14.46
N SER A 92 1.40 -13.08 -15.03
CA SER A 92 2.41 -12.18 -15.58
C SER A 92 3.40 -11.72 -14.51
N CYS A 93 2.92 -11.36 -13.32
CA CYS A 93 3.78 -11.01 -12.18
C CYS A 93 4.66 -12.18 -11.75
N LEU A 94 4.10 -13.38 -11.66
CA LEU A 94 4.87 -14.59 -11.32
C LEU A 94 5.98 -14.88 -12.35
N LEU A 95 5.69 -14.76 -13.64
CA LEU A 95 6.68 -14.96 -14.71
C LEU A 95 7.81 -13.92 -14.63
N ILE A 96 7.51 -12.65 -14.34
CA ILE A 96 8.50 -11.60 -14.14
C ILE A 96 9.39 -11.92 -12.93
N LEU A 97 8.80 -12.34 -11.81
CA LEU A 97 9.53 -12.72 -10.61
C LEU A 97 10.40 -13.96 -10.85
N ALA A 98 9.85 -14.99 -11.49
CA ALA A 98 10.58 -16.21 -11.81
C ALA A 98 11.76 -15.98 -12.76
N SER A 99 11.70 -14.94 -13.60
CA SER A 99 12.82 -14.56 -14.48
C SER A 99 14.02 -13.95 -13.74
N GLY A 100 13.91 -13.74 -12.42
CA GLY A 100 15.00 -13.22 -11.56
C GLY A 100 15.45 -11.80 -11.87
N ARG A 101 14.65 -11.01 -12.55
CA ARG A 101 15.00 -9.65 -12.97
C ARG A 101 14.71 -8.62 -11.87
N TYR A 102 15.25 -8.85 -10.67
CA TYR A 102 15.12 -7.91 -9.55
C TYR A 102 15.44 -6.46 -9.95
N LYS A 103 16.53 -6.24 -10.67
CA LYS A 103 16.96 -4.89 -11.08
C LYS A 103 15.95 -4.19 -12.00
N ALA A 104 15.31 -4.94 -12.89
CA ALA A 104 14.25 -4.40 -13.74
C ALA A 104 13.01 -4.02 -12.91
N LEU A 105 12.61 -4.90 -11.99
CA LEU A 105 11.49 -4.65 -11.09
C LEU A 105 11.74 -3.43 -10.20
N ASP A 106 12.93 -3.29 -9.62
CA ASP A 106 13.33 -2.16 -8.78
C ASP A 106 13.27 -0.84 -9.55
N ASN A 107 13.79 -0.80 -10.78
CA ASN A 107 13.76 0.40 -11.61
C ASN A 107 12.33 0.80 -12.02
N VAL A 108 11.52 -0.16 -12.46
CA VAL A 108 10.11 0.09 -12.84
C VAL A 108 9.32 0.59 -11.64
N SER A 109 9.50 -0.04 -10.47
CA SER A 109 8.83 0.39 -9.23
C SER A 109 9.18 1.83 -8.86
N LYS A 110 10.44 2.23 -8.97
CA LYS A 110 10.88 3.61 -8.71
C LYS A 110 10.20 4.62 -9.64
N ILE A 111 10.14 4.32 -10.93
CA ILE A 111 9.48 5.20 -11.92
C ILE A 111 7.99 5.34 -11.57
N ILE A 112 7.32 4.22 -11.29
CA ILE A 112 5.89 4.23 -10.94
C ILE A 112 5.65 5.03 -9.65
N ILE A 113 6.45 4.82 -8.60
CA ILE A 113 6.29 5.52 -7.32
C ILE A 113 6.49 7.03 -7.49
N VAL A 114 7.51 7.46 -8.22
CA VAL A 114 7.78 8.88 -8.47
C VAL A 114 6.62 9.50 -9.27
N SER A 115 6.19 8.85 -10.35
CA SER A 115 5.09 9.33 -11.19
C SER A 115 3.78 9.42 -10.40
N LEU A 116 3.47 8.38 -9.60
CA LEU A 116 2.28 8.36 -8.75
C LEU A 116 2.33 9.46 -7.69
N THR A 117 3.49 9.68 -7.06
CA THR A 117 3.67 10.73 -6.06
C THR A 117 3.38 12.10 -6.67
N ILE A 118 3.98 12.39 -7.82
CA ILE A 118 3.78 13.68 -8.52
C ILE A 118 2.31 13.84 -8.90
N ALA A 119 1.70 12.83 -9.50
CA ALA A 119 0.30 12.88 -9.91
C ALA A 119 -0.65 13.09 -8.70
N THR A 120 -0.42 12.37 -7.60
CA THR A 120 -1.25 12.50 -6.39
C THR A 120 -1.12 13.87 -5.74
N VAL A 121 0.10 14.40 -5.63
CA VAL A 121 0.32 15.75 -5.07
C VAL A 121 -0.30 16.82 -5.96
N ALA A 122 -0.16 16.70 -7.29
CA ALA A 122 -0.78 17.61 -8.23
C ALA A 122 -2.31 17.57 -8.15
N ALA A 123 -2.90 16.36 -8.12
CA ALA A 123 -4.34 16.19 -7.97
C ALA A 123 -4.86 16.79 -6.66
N ALA A 124 -4.15 16.55 -5.55
CA ALA A 124 -4.51 17.12 -4.24
C ALA A 124 -4.41 18.66 -4.27
N ALA A 125 -3.38 19.24 -4.86
CA ALA A 125 -3.25 20.68 -4.99
C ALA A 125 -4.40 21.29 -5.80
N VAL A 126 -4.79 20.67 -6.92
CA VAL A 126 -5.95 21.09 -7.73
C VAL A 126 -7.25 20.94 -6.93
N ALA A 127 -7.45 19.83 -6.22
CA ALA A 127 -8.64 19.62 -5.40
C ALA A 127 -8.75 20.68 -4.30
N MET A 128 -7.65 20.98 -3.62
CA MET A 128 -7.59 22.02 -2.59
C MET A 128 -7.90 23.43 -3.14
N SER A 129 -7.43 23.74 -4.34
CA SER A 129 -7.71 25.05 -4.99
C SER A 129 -9.18 25.23 -5.38
N ARG A 130 -9.90 24.12 -5.64
CA ARG A 130 -11.33 24.13 -5.98
C ARG A 130 -12.24 24.23 -4.72
N GLY A 131 -11.68 23.99 -3.53
CA GLY A 131 -12.43 23.90 -2.31
C GLY A 131 -13.16 22.58 -2.11
N MET A 132 -13.77 22.40 -0.94
CA MET A 132 -14.49 21.17 -0.60
C MET A 132 -15.79 21.07 -1.40
N GLN A 133 -16.05 19.91 -2.01
CA GLN A 133 -17.25 19.60 -2.79
C GLN A 133 -18.42 19.11 -1.92
N MET A 134 -18.46 19.51 -0.65
CA MET A 134 -19.45 19.03 0.32
C MET A 134 -20.78 19.73 0.14
N LYS A 135 -21.89 18.96 0.12
CA LYS A 135 -23.24 19.51 0.08
C LYS A 135 -23.61 20.18 1.42
N PRO A 136 -24.41 21.27 1.41
CA PRO A 136 -24.79 21.97 2.64
C PRO A 136 -25.52 21.10 3.66
N ASP A 137 -26.30 20.12 3.18
CA ASP A 137 -27.14 19.26 4.03
C ASP A 137 -26.42 17.94 4.42
N PHE A 138 -25.11 17.83 4.16
CA PHE A 138 -24.36 16.63 4.48
C PHE A 138 -24.09 16.53 5.98
N ILE A 139 -24.62 15.47 6.60
CA ILE A 139 -24.35 15.14 8.00
C ILE A 139 -23.13 14.23 8.04
N GLU A 140 -22.05 14.72 8.65
CA GLU A 140 -20.81 13.97 8.74
C GLU A 140 -20.99 12.71 9.62
N PRO A 141 -20.86 11.50 9.05
CA PRO A 141 -20.93 10.27 9.84
C PRO A 141 -19.71 10.17 10.75
N THR A 142 -19.95 9.87 12.03
CA THR A 142 -18.84 9.59 12.94
C THR A 142 -18.30 8.18 12.72
N PRO A 143 -16.98 8.00 12.51
CA PRO A 143 -16.37 6.67 12.41
C PRO A 143 -16.24 5.98 13.77
N TRP A 144 -16.46 6.70 14.87
CA TRP A 144 -16.27 6.24 16.25
C TRP A 144 -17.50 5.48 16.79
N THR A 145 -18.04 4.61 15.97
CA THR A 145 -19.16 3.73 16.34
C THR A 145 -18.71 2.29 16.38
N LEU A 146 -19.45 1.44 17.09
CA LEU A 146 -19.17 0.00 17.08
C LEU A 146 -19.21 -0.58 15.66
N ALA A 147 -20.12 -0.10 14.81
CA ALA A 147 -20.18 -0.49 13.40
C ALA A 147 -18.97 -0.01 12.58
N GLY A 148 -18.41 1.17 12.93
CA GLY A 148 -17.21 1.72 12.28
C GLY A 148 -15.90 1.06 12.73
N LEU A 149 -15.91 0.34 13.85
CA LEU A 149 -14.69 -0.25 14.44
C LEU A 149 -13.99 -1.22 13.48
N GLY A 150 -14.74 -2.06 12.77
CA GLY A 150 -14.18 -2.98 11.77
C GLY A 150 -13.42 -2.26 10.66
N PHE A 151 -13.97 -1.14 10.17
CA PHE A 151 -13.30 -0.29 9.18
C PHE A 151 -12.02 0.34 9.75
N LEU A 152 -12.06 0.85 10.97
CA LEU A 152 -10.89 1.45 11.62
C LEU A 152 -9.76 0.43 11.83
N ILE A 153 -10.07 -0.79 12.26
CA ILE A 153 -9.11 -1.88 12.42
C ILE A 153 -8.50 -2.25 11.05
N ALA A 154 -9.33 -2.37 10.01
CA ALA A 154 -8.84 -2.65 8.66
C ALA A 154 -7.93 -1.54 8.14
N LEU A 155 -8.31 -0.27 8.31
CA LEU A 155 -7.49 0.89 7.94
C LEU A 155 -6.13 0.86 8.66
N MET A 156 -6.13 0.65 9.98
CA MET A 156 -4.89 0.53 10.77
C MET A 156 -4.06 -0.69 10.36
N GLY A 157 -4.70 -1.80 10.01
CA GLY A 157 -4.04 -3.01 9.53
C GLY A 157 -3.24 -2.78 8.25
N TRP A 158 -3.82 -2.07 7.30
CA TRP A 158 -3.21 -1.77 5.99
C TRP A 158 -2.22 -0.61 5.99
N MET A 159 -2.24 0.27 7.00
CA MET A 159 -1.37 1.44 7.07
C MET A 159 -0.07 1.19 7.86
N PRO A 160 1.10 1.61 7.36
CA PRO A 160 1.41 1.99 5.97
C PRO A 160 1.44 0.79 5.03
N ALA A 161 1.51 -0.41 5.59
CA ALA A 161 1.50 -1.69 4.89
C ALA A 161 1.09 -2.83 5.84
N PRO A 162 0.65 -3.99 5.31
CA PRO A 162 0.46 -5.22 6.07
C PRO A 162 1.77 -5.70 6.72
N ILE A 163 1.66 -6.53 7.76
CA ILE A 163 2.80 -6.92 8.60
C ILE A 163 3.88 -7.71 7.84
N GLU A 164 3.48 -8.53 6.87
CA GLU A 164 4.39 -9.32 6.04
C GLU A 164 5.33 -8.46 5.17
N ILE A 165 4.94 -7.23 4.88
CA ILE A 165 5.78 -6.30 4.10
C ILE A 165 7.08 -5.97 4.83
N SER A 166 7.11 -6.03 6.16
CA SER A 166 8.36 -5.85 6.91
C SER A 166 9.40 -6.94 6.56
N ALA A 167 8.95 -8.19 6.42
CA ALA A 167 9.83 -9.29 6.02
C ALA A 167 10.21 -9.22 4.54
N ILE A 168 9.26 -8.86 3.66
CA ILE A 168 9.55 -8.61 2.23
C ILE A 168 10.58 -7.48 2.10
N ASN A 169 10.43 -6.40 2.87
CA ASN A 169 11.40 -5.31 2.89
C ASN A 169 12.79 -5.81 3.32
N SER A 170 12.89 -6.69 4.32
CA SER A 170 14.17 -7.28 4.72
C SER A 170 14.84 -8.07 3.60
N LEU A 171 14.08 -8.86 2.84
CA LEU A 171 14.59 -9.57 1.65
C LEU A 171 15.04 -8.59 0.56
N TRP A 172 14.28 -7.53 0.35
CA TRP A 172 14.63 -6.49 -0.62
C TRP A 172 15.91 -5.76 -0.24
N VAL A 173 16.09 -5.42 1.03
CA VAL A 173 17.32 -4.81 1.55
C VAL A 173 18.50 -5.76 1.41
N THR A 174 18.33 -7.06 1.72
CA THR A 174 19.38 -8.08 1.56
C THR A 174 19.85 -8.15 0.09
N GLU A 175 18.91 -8.22 -0.86
CA GLU A 175 19.27 -8.29 -2.28
C GLU A 175 19.89 -6.98 -2.80
N LYS A 176 19.39 -5.84 -2.34
CA LYS A 176 19.97 -4.51 -2.65
C LYS A 176 21.41 -4.40 -2.15
N GLN A 177 21.68 -4.83 -0.93
CA GLN A 177 23.03 -4.88 -0.36
C GLN A 177 23.97 -5.82 -1.12
N ARG A 178 23.47 -6.93 -1.62
CA ARG A 178 24.24 -7.88 -2.44
C ARG A 178 24.67 -7.27 -3.78
N ILE A 179 23.78 -6.48 -4.43
CA ILE A 179 24.03 -5.88 -5.75
C ILE A 179 24.83 -4.59 -5.63
N ASN A 180 24.51 -3.76 -4.64
CA ASN A 180 25.11 -2.45 -4.42
C ASN A 180 25.27 -2.20 -2.92
N PRO A 181 26.38 -2.63 -2.32
CA PRO A 181 26.64 -2.46 -0.90
C PRO A 181 26.57 -0.98 -0.50
N SER A 182 25.80 -0.67 0.53
CA SER A 182 25.69 0.67 1.11
C SER A 182 25.99 0.62 2.61
N SER A 183 26.35 1.77 3.18
CA SER A 183 26.59 1.83 4.62
C SER A 183 25.29 1.64 5.40
N TYR A 184 25.42 1.19 6.65
CA TYR A 184 24.27 1.10 7.56
C TYR A 184 23.49 2.42 7.63
N ARG A 185 24.22 3.55 7.72
CA ARG A 185 23.63 4.88 7.82
C ARG A 185 22.81 5.24 6.58
N ASP A 186 23.33 4.93 5.41
CA ASP A 186 22.64 5.22 4.14
C ASP A 186 21.40 4.32 3.99
N GLY A 187 21.48 3.05 4.39
CA GLY A 187 20.34 2.13 4.36
C GLY A 187 19.21 2.55 5.30
N ILE A 188 19.53 3.00 6.52
CA ILE A 188 18.52 3.54 7.45
C ILE A 188 17.95 4.87 6.96
N PHE A 189 18.78 5.72 6.35
CA PHE A 189 18.31 6.96 5.74
C PHE A 189 17.32 6.69 4.61
N ASP A 190 17.65 5.78 3.69
CA ASP A 190 16.78 5.35 2.59
C ASP A 190 15.43 4.81 3.11
N PHE A 191 15.47 3.94 4.13
CA PHE A 191 14.27 3.45 4.81
C PHE A 191 13.41 4.60 5.37
N ASN A 192 14.03 5.53 6.11
CA ASN A 192 13.32 6.64 6.73
C ASN A 192 12.66 7.54 5.68
N VAL A 193 13.37 7.86 4.60
CA VAL A 193 12.81 8.65 3.50
C VAL A 193 11.60 7.95 2.89
N GLY A 194 11.71 6.66 2.58
CA GLY A 194 10.60 5.89 2.02
C GLY A 194 9.40 5.82 2.96
N TYR A 195 9.63 5.53 4.25
CA TYR A 195 8.56 5.41 5.24
C TYR A 195 7.84 6.74 5.48
N ILE A 196 8.59 7.82 5.69
CA ILE A 196 8.03 9.16 5.94
C ILE A 196 7.26 9.65 4.71
N THR A 197 7.80 9.45 3.52
CA THR A 197 7.11 9.80 2.27
C THR A 197 5.80 9.05 2.13
N SER A 198 5.76 7.75 2.45
CA SER A 198 4.52 6.96 2.44
C SER A 198 3.49 7.47 3.44
N ALA A 199 3.93 7.86 4.65
CA ALA A 199 3.05 8.43 5.66
C ALA A 199 2.48 9.80 5.22
N ILE A 200 3.28 10.65 4.61
CA ILE A 200 2.83 11.93 4.05
C ILE A 200 1.83 11.70 2.92
N LEU A 201 2.13 10.79 1.99
CA LEU A 201 1.23 10.44 0.90
C LEU A 201 -0.11 9.90 1.40
N ALA A 202 -0.14 9.14 2.49
CA ALA A 202 -1.39 8.69 3.10
C ALA A 202 -2.28 9.86 3.53
N VAL A 203 -1.68 10.92 4.10
CA VAL A 203 -2.41 12.15 4.46
C VAL A 203 -2.85 12.93 3.22
N VAL A 204 -2.02 12.98 2.17
CA VAL A 204 -2.37 13.61 0.89
C VAL A 204 -3.54 12.90 0.20
N PHE A 205 -3.57 11.57 0.21
CA PHE A 205 -4.70 10.79 -0.29
C PHE A 205 -5.97 11.02 0.54
N LEU A 206 -5.84 11.12 1.87
CA LEU A 206 -6.97 11.49 2.72
C LEU A 206 -7.52 12.88 2.36
N ALA A 207 -6.63 13.85 2.16
CA ALA A 207 -7.02 15.19 1.75
C ALA A 207 -7.74 15.17 0.40
N LEU A 208 -7.20 14.46 -0.60
CA LEU A 208 -7.85 14.31 -1.91
C LEU A 208 -9.27 13.75 -1.76
N GLY A 209 -9.45 12.65 -1.03
CA GLY A 209 -10.77 12.07 -0.76
C GLY A 209 -11.70 13.02 0.01
N ALA A 210 -11.17 13.79 0.96
CA ALA A 210 -11.94 14.74 1.73
C ALA A 210 -12.41 15.96 0.92
N TYR A 211 -11.63 16.41 -0.05
CA TYR A 211 -11.99 17.56 -0.90
C TYR A 211 -12.88 17.17 -2.07
N VAL A 212 -12.70 16.00 -2.67
CA VAL A 212 -13.38 15.62 -3.90
C VAL A 212 -14.62 14.75 -3.65
N GLN A 213 -14.52 13.73 -2.82
CA GLN A 213 -15.55 12.70 -2.70
C GLN A 213 -16.40 12.83 -1.43
N TYR A 214 -15.81 13.27 -0.32
CA TYR A 214 -16.50 13.25 0.96
C TYR A 214 -17.61 14.29 1.02
N GLY A 215 -18.85 13.83 1.18
CA GLY A 215 -20.02 14.69 1.30
C GLY A 215 -20.53 15.31 0.00
N ASN A 216 -20.00 14.92 -1.19
CA ASN A 216 -20.48 15.40 -2.49
C ASN A 216 -21.87 14.86 -2.87
N GLY A 217 -22.41 13.90 -2.08
CA GLY A 217 -23.73 13.29 -2.27
C GLY A 217 -23.72 12.11 -3.21
N GLU A 218 -22.58 11.67 -3.70
CA GLU A 218 -22.44 10.40 -4.40
C GLU A 218 -22.20 9.26 -3.40
N GLU A 219 -22.97 8.18 -3.52
CA GLU A 219 -22.73 6.99 -2.73
C GLU A 219 -21.43 6.32 -3.16
N VAL A 220 -20.57 6.02 -2.17
CA VAL A 220 -19.34 5.24 -2.43
C VAL A 220 -19.74 3.84 -2.90
N GLN A 221 -19.40 3.51 -4.14
CA GLN A 221 -19.71 2.22 -4.72
C GLN A 221 -18.77 1.14 -4.16
N MET A 222 -19.32 0.20 -3.41
CA MET A 222 -18.55 -0.90 -2.82
C MET A 222 -18.14 -1.98 -3.83
N ALA A 223 -18.77 -2.01 -5.02
CA ALA A 223 -18.40 -2.93 -6.08
C ALA A 223 -17.13 -2.48 -6.78
N GLY A 224 -16.09 -3.33 -6.80
CA GLY A 224 -14.72 -2.98 -7.22
C GLY A 224 -14.61 -2.22 -8.55
N GLY A 225 -15.33 -2.63 -9.60
CA GLY A 225 -15.33 -1.93 -10.90
C GLY A 225 -15.98 -0.54 -10.87
N LYS A 226 -17.08 -0.39 -10.15
CA LYS A 226 -17.77 0.90 -10.00
C LYS A 226 -16.97 1.86 -9.11
N TYR A 227 -16.36 1.33 -8.04
CA TYR A 227 -15.47 2.09 -7.18
C TYR A 227 -14.26 2.67 -7.94
N VAL A 228 -13.63 1.84 -8.76
CA VAL A 228 -12.54 2.29 -9.64
C VAL A 228 -13.01 3.38 -10.62
N GLY A 229 -14.24 3.25 -11.17
CA GLY A 229 -14.84 4.28 -12.00
C GLY A 229 -14.98 5.61 -11.28
N GLN A 230 -15.42 5.61 -10.03
CA GLN A 230 -15.46 6.82 -9.21
C GLN A 230 -14.07 7.42 -9.00
N LEU A 231 -13.05 6.58 -8.68
CA LEU A 231 -11.68 7.05 -8.49
C LEU A 231 -11.07 7.72 -9.73
N ILE A 232 -11.39 7.23 -10.93
CA ILE A 232 -10.86 7.81 -12.17
C ILE A 232 -11.53 9.14 -12.51
N ASN A 233 -12.78 9.33 -12.13
CA ASN A 233 -13.53 10.56 -12.35
C ASN A 233 -13.23 11.65 -11.31
N MET A 234 -12.42 11.36 -10.29
CA MET A 234 -11.88 12.30 -9.30
C MET A 234 -10.71 13.11 -9.85
#